data_b9033f696e9fd82b0f2c8a8c2bd21db0
#
_entry.id   b9033f696e9fd82b0f2c8a8c2bd21db0
#
_cell.length_a   1.000
_cell.length_b   1.000
_cell.length_c   1.000
_cell.angle_alpha   90.00
_cell.angle_beta   90.00
_cell.angle_gamma   90.00
#
_symmetry.space_group_name_H-M   'P 1'
#
loop_
_entity.id
_entity.type
_entity.pdbx_description
1 polymer ?
#
loop_
_entity_poly.entity_id
_entity_poly.type
_entity_poly.pdbx_seq_one_letter_code
_entity_poly.pdbx_strand_id
1 'polypeptide(L)'
;SDNHVDDNKIDYNYQQFSANPMWLQRLNDKSFAGIGFDFNYSSGEDFDSLDSSVDYSELEESSRSVGANFLLNYDTRDYVLNPSDGRLLQMNTYFYRQFLGSKTDFEVYDLMYSEYMPIARDSDVLAWQIRSRLTHGDVPWDQLSKIGGGSLLRGYNIGRYRDKQMLLAQAEYRMNLTGRHGMVFWSGIGMVADQVSDFSTDEILPSAGVGYRFEVKPRVNLRLDLAFAKNETGFYFNVNEAF
;
A
#
# COMPACT_ATOMS: atom_id res chain seq x y z
N SER A 1 -9.65 -3.16 20.69
CA SER A 1 -10.16 -4.15 19.73
C SER A 1 -9.12 -5.26 19.58
N ASP A 2 -9.52 -6.47 20.02
CA ASP A 2 -8.65 -7.66 19.96
C ASP A 2 -8.57 -8.20 18.55
N ASN A 3 -7.57 -7.73 17.78
CA ASN A 3 -7.25 -8.26 16.45
C ASN A 3 -6.35 -9.53 16.52
N HIS A 4 -6.32 -10.24 17.64
CA HIS A 4 -5.33 -11.28 17.90
C HIS A 4 -5.87 -12.71 17.97
N VAL A 5 -7.14 -12.96 17.69
CA VAL A 5 -7.74 -14.29 17.80
C VAL A 5 -8.04 -14.82 16.41
N ASP A 6 -7.48 -15.99 16.06
CA ASP A 6 -7.79 -16.69 14.81
C ASP A 6 -9.28 -17.09 14.69
N ASP A 7 -10.02 -16.99 15.78
CA ASP A 7 -11.47 -17.25 15.86
C ASP A 7 -12.32 -16.16 15.20
N ASN A 8 -11.74 -15.00 14.84
CA ASN A 8 -12.43 -13.88 14.19
C ASN A 8 -12.25 -13.87 12.67
N LYS A 9 -11.90 -14.98 12.05
CA LYS A 9 -11.80 -15.09 10.61
C LYS A 9 -13.19 -15.16 9.99
N ILE A 10 -13.48 -14.24 9.07
CA ILE A 10 -14.69 -14.21 8.26
C ILE A 10 -14.28 -14.50 6.83
N ASP A 11 -14.86 -15.52 6.24
CA ASP A 11 -14.79 -15.76 4.80
C ASP A 11 -16.04 -15.16 4.15
N TYR A 12 -15.87 -14.33 3.12
CA TYR A 12 -16.97 -13.71 2.39
C TYR A 12 -16.63 -13.56 0.91
N ASN A 13 -17.64 -13.60 0.07
CA ASN A 13 -17.52 -13.29 -1.34
C ASN A 13 -17.53 -11.76 -1.53
N TYR A 14 -16.52 -11.26 -2.23
CA TYR A 14 -16.32 -9.83 -2.44
C TYR A 14 -16.26 -9.52 -3.92
N GLN A 15 -17.14 -8.64 -4.36
CA GLN A 15 -17.13 -8.10 -5.71
C GLN A 15 -16.76 -6.63 -5.66
N GLN A 16 -15.80 -6.24 -6.48
CA GLN A 16 -15.40 -4.84 -6.60
C GLN A 16 -15.30 -4.43 -8.06
N PHE A 17 -15.86 -3.27 -8.37
CA PHE A 17 -15.65 -2.58 -9.61
C PHE A 17 -15.05 -1.20 -9.33
N SER A 18 -13.95 -0.87 -10.00
CA SER A 18 -13.26 0.42 -9.85
C SER A 18 -12.92 1.01 -11.21
N ALA A 19 -13.11 2.32 -11.35
CA ALA A 19 -12.72 3.08 -12.53
C ALA A 19 -12.14 4.43 -12.08
N ASN A 20 -10.93 4.74 -12.54
CA ASN A 20 -10.22 5.98 -12.18
C ASN A 20 -9.64 6.64 -13.45
N PRO A 21 -10.48 7.21 -14.33
CA PRO A 21 -10.01 7.97 -15.47
C PRO A 21 -9.36 9.28 -15.00
N MET A 22 -8.17 9.56 -15.53
CA MET A 22 -7.41 10.76 -15.15
C MET A 22 -6.79 11.42 -16.38
N TRP A 23 -6.89 12.74 -16.44
CA TRP A 23 -6.12 13.53 -17.36
C TRP A 23 -4.83 14.02 -16.69
N LEU A 24 -3.70 13.73 -17.32
CA LEU A 24 -2.38 14.07 -16.82
C LEU A 24 -1.78 15.18 -17.69
N GLN A 25 -1.34 16.25 -17.03
CA GLN A 25 -0.61 17.34 -17.63
C GLN A 25 0.84 17.31 -17.18
N ARG A 26 1.77 17.24 -18.14
CA ARG A 26 3.18 17.41 -17.86
C ARG A 26 3.46 18.87 -17.53
N LEU A 27 4.02 19.15 -16.35
CA LEU A 27 4.41 20.49 -15.92
C LEU A 27 5.84 20.81 -16.33
N ASN A 28 6.74 19.84 -16.21
CA ASN A 28 8.13 19.87 -16.65
C ASN A 28 8.65 18.44 -16.85
N ASP A 29 9.95 18.25 -17.10
CA ASP A 29 10.54 16.94 -17.39
C ASP A 29 10.42 15.93 -16.25
N LYS A 30 10.14 16.38 -15.04
CA LYS A 30 10.12 15.56 -13.82
C LYS A 30 8.79 15.58 -13.10
N SER A 31 7.88 16.46 -13.48
CA SER A 31 6.64 16.71 -12.72
C SER A 31 5.40 16.61 -13.60
N PHE A 32 4.37 15.98 -13.04
CA PHE A 32 3.05 15.87 -13.62
C PHE A 32 1.99 16.30 -12.60
N ALA A 33 0.94 16.94 -13.09
CA ALA A 33 -0.30 17.12 -12.34
C ALA A 33 -1.42 16.37 -13.03
N GLY A 34 -2.34 15.85 -12.27
CA GLY A 34 -3.50 15.14 -12.78
C GLY A 34 -4.79 15.62 -12.14
N ILE A 35 -5.86 15.59 -12.91
CA ILE A 35 -7.23 15.74 -12.43
C ILE A 35 -8.04 14.58 -13.00
N GLY A 36 -8.86 13.96 -12.18
CA GLY A 36 -9.62 12.81 -12.60
C GLY A 36 -10.89 12.63 -11.80
N PHE A 37 -11.53 11.54 -12.09
CA PHE A 37 -12.74 11.08 -11.44
C PHE A 37 -12.53 9.66 -10.95
N ASP A 38 -12.96 9.38 -9.72
CA ASP A 38 -12.83 8.07 -9.12
C ASP A 38 -14.20 7.48 -8.82
N PHE A 39 -14.42 6.25 -9.26
CA PHE A 39 -15.62 5.48 -9.01
C PHE A 39 -15.22 4.12 -8.44
N ASN A 40 -15.71 3.80 -7.25
CA ASN A 40 -15.59 2.49 -6.63
C ASN A 40 -16.96 1.99 -6.21
N TYR A 41 -17.24 0.74 -6.57
CA TYR A 41 -18.41 0.00 -6.09
C TYR A 41 -17.93 -1.31 -5.51
N SER A 42 -18.38 -1.62 -4.31
CA SER A 42 -18.05 -2.85 -3.59
C SER A 42 -19.30 -3.47 -3.00
N SER A 43 -19.41 -4.79 -3.10
CA SER A 43 -20.50 -5.58 -2.51
C SER A 43 -19.90 -6.82 -1.86
N GLY A 44 -20.24 -7.08 -0.61
CA GLY A 44 -19.96 -8.33 0.07
C GLY A 44 -21.22 -9.20 0.08
N GLU A 45 -21.04 -10.49 -0.16
CA GLU A 45 -22.09 -11.49 -0.16
C GLU A 45 -21.60 -12.76 0.57
N ASP A 46 -22.53 -13.55 1.09
CA ASP A 46 -22.27 -14.86 1.71
C ASP A 46 -21.21 -14.81 2.84
N PHE A 47 -21.57 -14.12 3.92
CA PHE A 47 -20.73 -14.07 5.12
C PHE A 47 -20.88 -15.38 5.92
N ASP A 48 -19.88 -16.26 5.86
CA ASP A 48 -19.78 -17.41 6.74
C ASP A 48 -19.05 -17.02 8.02
N SER A 49 -19.78 -16.87 9.11
CA SER A 49 -19.22 -16.57 10.41
C SER A 49 -19.27 -17.80 11.32
N LEU A 50 -18.15 -18.08 11.98
CA LEU A 50 -18.11 -19.07 13.07
C LEU A 50 -18.71 -18.53 14.38
N ASP A 51 -18.91 -17.23 14.49
CA ASP A 51 -19.47 -16.57 15.66
C ASP A 51 -20.76 -15.80 15.34
N SER A 52 -21.88 -16.36 15.79
CA SER A 52 -23.22 -15.77 15.62
C SER A 52 -23.48 -14.52 16.50
N SER A 53 -22.51 -14.11 17.33
CA SER A 53 -22.61 -12.93 18.20
C SER A 53 -22.11 -11.63 17.55
N VAL A 54 -21.47 -11.70 16.39
CA VAL A 54 -20.94 -10.53 15.68
C VAL A 54 -21.98 -10.00 14.70
N ASP A 55 -22.29 -8.71 14.80
CA ASP A 55 -23.17 -8.02 13.87
C ASP A 55 -22.39 -7.66 12.58
N TYR A 56 -22.74 -8.31 11.48
CA TYR A 56 -22.14 -8.11 10.15
C TYR A 56 -22.94 -7.17 9.26
N SER A 57 -23.99 -6.54 9.77
CA SER A 57 -24.90 -5.71 8.96
C SER A 57 -24.18 -4.57 8.21
N GLU A 58 -23.09 -4.05 8.77
CA GLU A 58 -22.27 -3.03 8.09
C GLU A 58 -21.47 -3.60 6.90
N LEU A 59 -21.10 -4.89 6.92
CA LEU A 59 -20.36 -5.56 5.85
C LEU A 59 -21.26 -6.06 4.71
N GLU A 60 -22.55 -6.34 5.01
CA GLU A 60 -23.55 -6.73 4.02
C GLU A 60 -24.00 -5.57 3.13
N GLU A 61 -23.74 -4.33 3.55
CA GLU A 61 -24.06 -3.18 2.73
C GLU A 61 -23.08 -3.00 1.57
N SER A 62 -23.64 -2.84 0.37
CA SER A 62 -22.85 -2.38 -0.76
C SER A 62 -22.27 -0.99 -0.49
N SER A 63 -21.01 -0.76 -0.80
CA SER A 63 -20.37 0.55 -0.77
C SER A 63 -20.30 1.15 -2.17
N ARG A 64 -20.49 2.47 -2.27
CA ARG A 64 -20.28 3.20 -3.51
C ARG A 64 -19.62 4.53 -3.20
N SER A 65 -18.44 4.73 -3.75
CA SER A 65 -17.62 5.92 -3.59
C SER A 65 -17.41 6.58 -4.96
N VAL A 66 -17.87 7.83 -5.08
CA VAL A 66 -17.80 8.61 -6.32
C VAL A 66 -17.23 9.98 -5.99
N GLY A 67 -16.14 10.35 -6.65
CA GLY A 67 -15.44 11.59 -6.31
C GLY A 67 -14.50 12.10 -7.39
N ALA A 68 -14.02 13.32 -7.17
CA ALA A 68 -12.92 13.91 -7.93
C ALA A 68 -11.59 13.52 -7.29
N ASN A 69 -10.55 13.34 -8.11
CA ASN A 69 -9.20 13.13 -7.62
C ASN A 69 -8.20 14.09 -8.27
N PHE A 70 -7.14 14.39 -7.51
CA PHE A 70 -6.03 15.23 -7.91
C PHE A 70 -4.73 14.48 -7.64
N LEU A 71 -3.83 14.51 -8.63
CA LEU A 71 -2.50 13.92 -8.55
C LEU A 71 -1.44 15.00 -8.71
N LEU A 72 -0.45 15.00 -7.83
CA LEU A 72 0.83 15.65 -8.05
C LEU A 72 1.92 14.56 -8.00
N ASN A 73 2.77 14.55 -9.01
CA ASN A 73 3.86 13.59 -9.13
C ASN A 73 5.16 14.30 -9.49
N TYR A 74 6.22 14.01 -8.74
CA TYR A 74 7.60 14.40 -9.05
C TYR A 74 8.47 13.14 -9.08
N ASP A 75 8.99 12.79 -10.25
CA ASP A 75 9.74 11.57 -10.50
C ASP A 75 11.07 11.86 -11.18
N THR A 76 12.15 11.52 -10.49
CA THR A 76 13.53 11.64 -11.01
C THR A 76 14.26 10.30 -11.05
N ARG A 77 13.53 9.20 -10.87
CA ARG A 77 14.11 7.85 -10.91
C ARG A 77 14.75 7.59 -12.27
N ASP A 78 15.88 6.94 -12.24
CA ASP A 78 16.60 6.49 -13.43
C ASP A 78 15.82 5.41 -14.20
N TYR A 79 15.08 4.57 -13.47
CA TYR A 79 14.20 3.54 -14.03
C TYR A 79 12.98 3.30 -13.16
N VAL A 80 11.81 3.10 -13.76
CA VAL A 80 10.53 3.04 -13.01
C VAL A 80 10.38 1.73 -12.22
N LEU A 81 10.74 0.59 -12.82
CA LEU A 81 10.46 -0.74 -12.28
C LEU A 81 11.54 -1.28 -11.33
N ASN A 82 12.76 -0.77 -11.46
CA ASN A 82 13.91 -1.15 -10.63
C ASN A 82 14.87 0.04 -10.54
N PRO A 83 14.49 1.08 -9.80
CA PRO A 83 15.31 2.29 -9.69
C PRO A 83 16.56 2.02 -8.85
N SER A 84 17.67 2.61 -9.30
CA SER A 84 18.94 2.62 -8.57
C SER A 84 19.35 4.00 -8.09
N ASP A 85 18.78 5.05 -8.67
CA ASP A 85 19.03 6.44 -8.31
C ASP A 85 17.79 7.30 -8.52
N GLY A 86 17.69 8.39 -7.77
CA GLY A 86 16.62 9.35 -7.88
C GLY A 86 15.53 9.19 -6.82
N ARG A 87 14.43 9.88 -7.02
CA ARG A 87 13.33 9.93 -6.04
C ARG A 87 11.97 10.05 -6.71
N LEU A 88 10.96 9.57 -6.00
CA LEU A 88 9.55 9.70 -6.35
C LEU A 88 8.81 10.35 -5.20
N LEU A 89 8.12 11.47 -5.46
CA LEU A 89 7.13 12.05 -4.57
C LEU A 89 5.78 12.02 -5.30
N GLN A 90 4.81 11.36 -4.70
CA GLN A 90 3.45 11.28 -5.24
C GLN A 90 2.44 11.66 -4.16
N MET A 91 1.53 12.55 -4.51
CA MET A 91 0.41 12.96 -3.69
C MET A 91 -0.87 12.75 -4.49
N ASN A 92 -1.75 11.90 -3.99
CA ASN A 92 -3.11 11.74 -4.48
C ASN A 92 -4.09 12.25 -3.43
N THR A 93 -5.08 13.03 -3.87
CA THR A 93 -6.16 13.50 -3.00
C THR A 93 -7.49 13.18 -3.66
N TYR A 94 -8.41 12.59 -2.90
CA TYR A 94 -9.73 12.22 -3.37
C TYR A 94 -10.79 12.91 -2.52
N PHE A 95 -11.82 13.46 -3.21
CA PHE A 95 -12.96 14.11 -2.59
C PHE A 95 -14.22 13.41 -3.02
N TYR A 96 -14.71 12.51 -2.17
CA TYR A 96 -15.95 11.76 -2.42
C TYR A 96 -17.12 12.53 -1.85
N ARG A 97 -18.18 12.68 -2.64
CA ARG A 97 -19.34 13.49 -2.25
C ARG A 97 -20.65 12.85 -2.66
N GLN A 98 -21.65 12.93 -1.81
CA GLN A 98 -22.99 12.37 -2.03
C GLN A 98 -23.64 13.01 -3.29
N PHE A 99 -23.45 14.30 -3.54
CA PHE A 99 -23.99 14.93 -4.74
C PHE A 99 -23.37 14.43 -6.06
N LEU A 100 -22.21 13.77 -6.01
CA LEU A 100 -21.59 13.09 -7.15
C LEU A 100 -22.06 11.64 -7.28
N GLY A 101 -22.78 11.12 -6.28
CA GLY A 101 -23.28 9.74 -6.24
C GLY A 101 -22.58 8.83 -5.23
N SER A 102 -21.69 9.33 -4.38
CA SER A 102 -21.14 8.59 -3.25
C SER A 102 -22.21 8.28 -2.20
N LYS A 103 -22.09 7.18 -1.46
CA LYS A 103 -22.98 6.90 -0.31
C LYS A 103 -22.72 7.84 0.86
N THR A 104 -21.46 8.19 1.09
CA THR A 104 -20.99 9.04 2.19
C THR A 104 -20.06 10.13 1.68
N ASP A 105 -19.89 11.18 2.47
CA ASP A 105 -18.93 12.26 2.22
C ASP A 105 -17.64 11.98 2.98
N PHE A 106 -16.53 11.85 2.25
CA PHE A 106 -15.21 11.65 2.84
C PHE A 106 -14.09 12.11 1.91
N GLU A 107 -12.91 12.19 2.46
CA GLU A 107 -11.70 12.61 1.77
C GLU A 107 -10.56 11.64 2.04
N VAL A 108 -9.66 11.49 1.06
CA VAL A 108 -8.46 10.66 1.18
C VAL A 108 -7.25 11.45 0.71
N TYR A 109 -6.22 11.45 1.53
CA TYR A 109 -4.92 12.07 1.25
C TYR A 109 -3.85 10.98 1.29
N ASP A 110 -3.39 10.52 0.13
CA ASP A 110 -2.35 9.49 -0.03
C ASP A 110 -1.05 10.16 -0.44
N LEU A 111 -0.05 10.12 0.42
CA LEU A 111 1.28 10.66 0.19
C LEU A 111 2.30 9.53 0.18
N MET A 112 3.13 9.48 -0.85
CA MET A 112 4.24 8.54 -0.97
C MET A 112 5.52 9.27 -1.35
N TYR A 113 6.58 9.01 -0.59
CA TYR A 113 7.93 9.41 -0.93
C TYR A 113 8.84 8.20 -0.95
N SER A 114 9.60 8.04 -2.04
CA SER A 114 10.62 7.00 -2.16
C SER A 114 11.91 7.63 -2.66
N GLU A 115 13.05 7.18 -2.13
CA GLU A 115 14.37 7.61 -2.58
C GLU A 115 15.29 6.41 -2.76
N TYR A 116 16.12 6.49 -3.76
CA TYR A 116 17.03 5.45 -4.20
C TYR A 116 18.42 6.05 -4.33
N MET A 117 19.39 5.43 -3.68
CA MET A 117 20.76 5.94 -3.59
C MET A 117 21.74 4.81 -3.88
N PRO A 118 22.64 4.97 -4.86
CA PRO A 118 23.76 4.05 -5.03
C PRO A 118 24.69 4.18 -3.82
N ILE A 119 25.11 3.03 -3.25
CA ILE A 119 25.97 3.00 -2.07
C ILE A 119 27.07 1.95 -2.20
N ALA A 120 28.14 2.14 -1.40
CA ALA A 120 29.27 1.23 -1.15
C ALA A 120 29.96 0.59 -2.36
N ARG A 121 29.20 0.00 -3.28
CA ARG A 121 29.65 -0.51 -4.58
C ARG A 121 28.80 0.15 -5.64
N ASP A 122 29.34 0.36 -6.85
CA ASP A 122 28.67 1.07 -7.95
C ASP A 122 27.32 0.47 -8.36
N SER A 123 26.98 -0.71 -7.85
CA SER A 123 25.76 -1.45 -8.19
C SER A 123 24.82 -1.76 -7.03
N ASP A 124 25.23 -1.46 -5.78
CA ASP A 124 24.37 -1.65 -4.61
C ASP A 124 23.50 -0.42 -4.39
N VAL A 125 22.26 -0.62 -3.95
CA VAL A 125 21.28 0.46 -3.78
C VAL A 125 20.71 0.42 -2.36
N LEU A 126 20.64 1.57 -1.71
CA LEU A 126 19.80 1.82 -0.57
C LEU A 126 18.51 2.49 -1.07
N ALA A 127 17.39 1.79 -0.91
CA ALA A 127 16.08 2.34 -1.21
C ALA A 127 15.29 2.51 0.09
N TRP A 128 14.54 3.60 0.21
CA TRP A 128 13.62 3.78 1.33
C TRP A 128 12.35 4.48 0.89
N GLN A 129 11.27 4.21 1.61
CA GLN A 129 9.95 4.72 1.32
C GLN A 129 9.23 5.10 2.60
N ILE A 130 8.56 6.24 2.56
CA ILE A 130 7.54 6.62 3.54
C ILE A 130 6.22 6.75 2.80
N ARG A 131 5.16 6.21 3.38
CA ARG A 131 3.81 6.35 2.86
C ARG A 131 2.85 6.70 3.99
N SER A 132 1.95 7.64 3.73
CA SER A 132 0.81 7.92 4.58
C SER A 132 -0.46 7.90 3.76
N ARG A 133 -1.52 7.35 4.34
CA ARG A 133 -2.88 7.48 3.82
C ARG A 133 -3.75 7.97 4.96
N LEU A 134 -4.18 9.21 4.87
CA LEU A 134 -5.00 9.87 5.87
C LEU A 134 -6.39 10.08 5.29
N THR A 135 -7.41 9.88 6.11
CA THR A 135 -8.79 10.05 5.69
C THR A 135 -9.55 10.95 6.64
N HIS A 136 -10.60 11.59 6.14
CA HIS A 136 -11.48 12.45 6.92
C HIS A 136 -12.93 12.25 6.46
N GLY A 137 -13.89 12.31 7.39
CA GLY A 137 -15.32 12.12 7.13
C GLY A 137 -15.79 10.67 7.35
N ASP A 138 -16.92 10.31 6.72
CA ASP A 138 -17.57 9.01 6.89
C ASP A 138 -16.99 7.98 5.91
N VAL A 139 -15.83 7.43 6.25
CA VAL A 139 -15.07 6.52 5.40
C VAL A 139 -15.73 5.14 5.40
N PRO A 140 -16.17 4.62 4.23
CA PRO A 140 -16.76 3.30 4.16
C PRO A 140 -15.69 2.20 4.34
N TRP A 141 -16.11 1.02 4.76
CA TRP A 141 -15.25 -0.11 5.13
C TRP A 141 -14.27 -0.56 4.03
N ASP A 142 -14.68 -0.47 2.77
CA ASP A 142 -13.87 -0.85 1.60
C ASP A 142 -12.77 0.17 1.28
N GLN A 143 -12.93 1.41 1.76
CA GLN A 143 -11.96 2.51 1.58
C GLN A 143 -10.98 2.68 2.75
N LEU A 144 -11.08 1.86 3.79
CA LEU A 144 -10.13 1.86 4.89
C LEU A 144 -8.70 1.59 4.39
N SER A 145 -7.74 2.23 5.04
CA SER A 145 -6.31 2.02 4.80
C SER A 145 -5.90 0.62 5.24
N LYS A 146 -5.08 -0.06 4.45
CA LYS A 146 -4.69 -1.47 4.68
C LYS A 146 -3.19 -1.61 4.64
N ILE A 147 -2.62 -2.37 5.57
CA ILE A 147 -1.22 -2.78 5.59
C ILE A 147 -1.12 -4.26 5.18
N GLY A 148 -0.01 -4.62 4.58
CA GLY A 148 0.34 -5.99 4.22
C GLY A 148 0.52 -6.23 2.72
N GLY A 149 0.85 -7.47 2.38
CA GLY A 149 1.10 -7.91 1.02
C GLY A 149 2.55 -7.78 0.56
N GLY A 150 2.77 -7.90 -0.74
CA GLY A 150 4.12 -8.02 -1.30
C GLY A 150 4.91 -6.72 -1.46
N SER A 151 4.32 -5.54 -1.13
CA SER A 151 4.97 -4.23 -1.30
C SER A 151 4.78 -3.29 -0.11
N LEU A 152 3.70 -3.40 0.64
CA LEU A 152 3.40 -2.57 1.79
C LEU A 152 3.58 -3.35 3.09
N LEU A 153 4.77 -3.26 3.71
CA LEU A 153 5.10 -3.96 4.94
C LEU A 153 4.94 -5.49 4.82
N ARG A 154 5.79 -6.10 4.01
CA ARG A 154 5.79 -7.55 3.74
C ARG A 154 5.86 -8.37 5.02
N GLY A 155 5.17 -9.52 5.05
CA GLY A 155 5.04 -10.41 6.20
C GLY A 155 3.63 -10.45 6.77
N TYR A 156 2.88 -9.36 6.65
CA TYR A 156 1.47 -9.31 7.05
C TYR A 156 0.54 -9.67 5.91
N ASN A 157 -0.56 -10.35 6.23
CA ASN A 157 -1.66 -10.58 5.31
C ASN A 157 -2.35 -9.25 4.97
N ILE A 158 -2.72 -9.06 3.69
CA ILE A 158 -3.40 -7.84 3.25
C ILE A 158 -4.71 -7.66 4.02
N GLY A 159 -4.87 -6.48 4.64
CA GLY A 159 -6.11 -6.09 5.30
C GLY A 159 -6.35 -6.69 6.68
N ARG A 160 -5.43 -7.50 7.23
CA ARG A 160 -5.46 -7.91 8.63
C ARG A 160 -5.40 -6.69 9.55
N TYR A 161 -4.54 -5.73 9.21
CA TYR A 161 -4.45 -4.44 9.89
C TYR A 161 -5.01 -3.38 8.95
N ARG A 162 -6.15 -2.83 9.32
CA ARG A 162 -6.86 -1.81 8.56
C ARG A 162 -7.54 -0.83 9.48
N ASP A 163 -7.49 0.44 9.13
CA ASP A 163 -8.18 1.52 9.83
C ASP A 163 -8.24 2.76 8.90
N LYS A 164 -8.80 3.86 9.38
CA LYS A 164 -8.92 5.10 8.60
C LYS A 164 -7.57 5.70 8.25
N GLN A 165 -6.64 5.76 9.21
CA GLN A 165 -5.33 6.37 9.06
C GLN A 165 -4.24 5.30 8.91
N MET A 166 -3.23 5.56 8.10
CA MET A 166 -2.07 4.69 7.94
C MET A 166 -0.78 5.51 7.81
N LEU A 167 0.24 5.07 8.54
CA LEU A 167 1.63 5.50 8.34
C LEU A 167 2.51 4.26 8.15
N LEU A 168 3.46 4.36 7.21
CA LEU A 168 4.39 3.29 6.90
C LEU A 168 5.75 3.87 6.53
N ALA A 169 6.82 3.26 7.04
CA ALA A 169 8.19 3.51 6.61
C ALA A 169 8.90 2.17 6.39
N GLN A 170 9.65 2.05 5.30
CA GLN A 170 10.41 0.85 4.99
C GLN A 170 11.70 1.21 4.25
N ALA A 171 12.72 0.35 4.40
CA ALA A 171 13.99 0.49 3.72
C ALA A 171 14.51 -0.86 3.22
N GLU A 172 15.23 -0.84 2.10
CA GLU A 172 15.86 -1.99 1.47
C GLU A 172 17.33 -1.70 1.15
N TYR A 173 18.19 -2.63 1.51
CA TYR A 173 19.53 -2.73 0.95
C TYR A 173 19.52 -3.77 -0.17
N ARG A 174 19.68 -3.32 -1.39
CA ARG A 174 19.71 -4.14 -2.61
C ARG A 174 21.18 -4.35 -3.00
N MET A 175 21.63 -5.57 -2.80
CA MET A 175 23.02 -5.99 -3.06
C MET A 175 23.11 -6.76 -4.36
N ASN A 176 23.92 -6.27 -5.30
CA ASN A 176 24.29 -7.04 -6.49
C ASN A 176 25.41 -8.02 -6.17
N LEU A 177 25.20 -9.30 -6.48
CA LEU A 177 26.20 -10.35 -6.28
C LEU A 177 27.07 -10.50 -7.54
N THR A 178 26.83 -11.51 -8.33
CA THR A 178 27.60 -11.81 -9.55
C THR A 178 26.65 -12.13 -10.70
N GLY A 179 26.88 -11.53 -11.85
CA GLY A 179 26.08 -11.76 -13.05
C GLY A 179 24.65 -11.24 -12.89
N ARG A 180 23.67 -12.17 -12.88
CA ARG A 180 22.25 -11.86 -12.81
C ARG A 180 21.64 -12.04 -11.42
N HIS A 181 22.49 -12.23 -10.40
CA HIS A 181 22.04 -12.59 -9.05
C HIS A 181 22.18 -11.39 -8.12
N GLY A 182 21.17 -11.20 -7.26
CA GLY A 182 21.17 -10.19 -6.22
C GLY A 182 20.49 -10.70 -4.96
N MET A 183 20.74 -9.99 -3.86
CA MET A 183 20.05 -10.18 -2.59
C MET A 183 19.51 -8.84 -2.09
N VAL A 184 18.40 -8.91 -1.37
CA VAL A 184 17.80 -7.74 -0.73
C VAL A 184 17.56 -8.06 0.73
N PHE A 185 17.95 -7.11 1.60
CA PHE A 185 17.61 -7.12 3.00
C PHE A 185 16.73 -5.90 3.27
N TRP A 186 15.63 -6.11 3.98
CA TRP A 186 14.74 -4.98 4.27
C TRP A 186 14.24 -5.01 5.69
N SER A 187 13.81 -3.85 6.13
CA SER A 187 13.01 -3.67 7.34
C SER A 187 11.99 -2.56 7.14
N GLY A 188 10.94 -2.61 7.92
CA GLY A 188 9.91 -1.59 7.89
C GLY A 188 9.07 -1.58 9.16
N ILE A 189 8.36 -0.49 9.33
CA ILE A 189 7.38 -0.30 10.39
C ILE A 189 6.12 0.31 9.80
N GLY A 190 4.98 -0.05 10.36
CA GLY A 190 3.69 0.52 9.97
C GLY A 190 2.78 0.70 11.17
N MET A 191 1.79 1.55 11.02
CA MET A 191 0.73 1.79 12.00
C MET A 191 -0.57 2.09 11.28
N VAL A 192 -1.69 1.68 11.88
CA VAL A 192 -3.04 2.09 11.50
C VAL A 192 -3.78 2.60 12.73
N ALA A 193 -4.66 3.57 12.57
CA ALA A 193 -5.44 4.16 13.67
C ALA A 193 -6.75 4.76 13.16
N ASP A 194 -7.75 4.92 14.03
CA ASP A 194 -9.00 5.62 13.69
C ASP A 194 -8.77 7.12 13.49
N GLN A 195 -7.96 7.74 14.35
CA GLN A 195 -7.60 9.17 14.27
C GLN A 195 -6.09 9.36 14.26
N VAL A 196 -5.63 10.48 13.71
CA VAL A 196 -4.18 10.82 13.69
C VAL A 196 -3.59 10.95 15.11
N SER A 197 -4.42 11.38 16.09
CA SER A 197 -4.03 11.45 17.50
C SER A 197 -3.78 10.10 18.17
N ASP A 198 -4.32 9.04 17.59
CA ASP A 198 -4.32 7.69 18.19
C ASP A 198 -3.11 6.85 17.74
N PHE A 199 -2.25 7.41 16.87
CA PHE A 199 -1.00 6.75 16.54
C PHE A 199 -0.13 6.58 17.80
N SER A 200 0.13 5.32 18.15
CA SER A 200 0.89 4.93 19.33
C SER A 200 2.10 4.07 18.97
N THR A 201 3.20 4.29 19.66
CA THR A 201 4.39 3.44 19.52
C THR A 201 4.16 2.01 20.00
N ASP A 202 3.15 1.76 20.84
CA ASP A 202 2.82 0.43 21.35
C ASP A 202 2.13 -0.45 20.27
N GLU A 203 1.58 0.20 19.23
CA GLU A 203 0.87 -0.46 18.11
C GLU A 203 1.72 -0.57 16.83
N ILE A 204 3.01 -0.31 16.92
CA ILE A 204 3.91 -0.46 15.78
C ILE A 204 3.92 -1.91 15.29
N LEU A 205 3.76 -2.04 13.98
CA LEU A 205 3.83 -3.29 13.24
C LEU A 205 5.22 -3.41 12.58
N PRO A 206 6.18 -4.11 13.18
CA PRO A 206 7.50 -4.30 12.60
C PRO A 206 7.49 -5.41 11.56
N SER A 207 8.31 -5.24 10.53
CA SER A 207 8.58 -6.26 9.51
C SER A 207 10.03 -6.22 9.09
N ALA A 208 10.60 -7.37 8.82
CA ALA A 208 11.94 -7.51 8.24
C ALA A 208 12.01 -8.76 7.37
N GLY A 209 13.03 -8.82 6.52
CA GLY A 209 13.18 -10.02 5.71
C GLY A 209 14.38 -9.99 4.77
N VAL A 210 14.47 -11.05 4.00
CA VAL A 210 15.52 -11.27 3.01
C VAL A 210 14.90 -11.72 1.71
N GLY A 211 15.46 -11.28 0.59
CA GLY A 211 14.99 -11.66 -0.73
C GLY A 211 16.11 -11.99 -1.68
N TYR A 212 15.81 -12.88 -2.60
CA TYR A 212 16.68 -13.21 -3.72
C TYR A 212 16.14 -12.57 -5.00
N ARG A 213 17.07 -12.10 -5.84
CA ARG A 213 16.78 -11.47 -7.12
C ARG A 213 17.49 -12.23 -8.23
N PHE A 214 16.75 -12.48 -9.32
CA PHE A 214 17.30 -13.00 -10.55
C PHE A 214 16.91 -12.09 -11.72
N GLU A 215 17.91 -11.43 -12.30
CA GLU A 215 17.69 -10.53 -13.44
C GLU A 215 17.42 -11.35 -14.71
N VAL A 216 16.18 -11.35 -15.17
CA VAL A 216 15.75 -12.05 -16.40
C VAL A 216 16.04 -11.22 -17.65
N LYS A 217 15.94 -9.90 -17.53
CA LYS A 217 16.32 -8.88 -18.53
C LYS A 217 16.91 -7.69 -17.79
N PRO A 218 17.67 -6.81 -18.46
CA PRO A 218 18.18 -5.60 -17.83
C PRO A 218 17.09 -4.85 -17.07
N ARG A 219 17.29 -4.64 -15.79
CA ARG A 219 16.37 -3.96 -14.87
C ARG A 219 15.01 -4.65 -14.63
N VAL A 220 14.88 -5.94 -14.97
CA VAL A 220 13.69 -6.75 -14.70
C VAL A 220 14.09 -7.96 -13.87
N ASN A 221 13.72 -7.97 -12.61
CA ASN A 221 14.05 -9.01 -11.64
C ASN A 221 12.87 -9.93 -11.38
N LEU A 222 13.12 -11.25 -11.33
CA LEU A 222 12.29 -12.16 -10.55
C LEU A 222 12.68 -11.99 -9.09
N ARG A 223 11.69 -11.88 -8.24
CA ARG A 223 11.82 -11.61 -6.81
C ARG A 223 11.25 -12.75 -5.99
N LEU A 224 12.05 -13.28 -5.09
CA LEU A 224 11.64 -14.23 -4.05
C LEU A 224 11.93 -13.58 -2.71
N ASP A 225 10.93 -13.35 -1.89
CA ASP A 225 11.05 -12.70 -0.59
C ASP A 225 10.56 -13.61 0.52
N LEU A 226 11.33 -13.72 1.60
CA LEU A 226 10.94 -14.31 2.87
C LEU A 226 10.85 -13.21 3.91
N ALA A 227 9.67 -12.99 4.43
CA ALA A 227 9.34 -11.91 5.34
C ALA A 227 8.94 -12.44 6.72
N PHE A 228 9.37 -11.72 7.74
CA PHE A 228 9.06 -11.97 9.14
C PHE A 228 8.37 -10.74 9.73
N ALA A 229 7.21 -10.94 10.32
CA ALA A 229 6.40 -9.92 10.97
C ALA A 229 5.97 -10.39 12.35
N LYS A 230 5.26 -9.55 13.11
CA LYS A 230 4.76 -9.92 14.43
C LYS A 230 3.74 -11.05 14.28
N ASN A 231 4.09 -12.26 14.75
CA ASN A 231 3.27 -13.47 14.70
C ASN A 231 2.89 -13.98 13.29
N GLU A 232 3.56 -13.48 12.24
CA GLU A 232 3.31 -13.87 10.86
C GLU A 232 4.62 -14.06 10.10
N THR A 233 4.58 -14.92 9.09
CA THR A 233 5.64 -15.05 8.09
C THR A 233 5.02 -15.03 6.70
N GLY A 234 5.74 -14.45 5.73
CA GLY A 234 5.26 -14.38 4.35
C GLY A 234 6.32 -14.84 3.37
N PHE A 235 5.89 -15.57 2.34
CA PHE A 235 6.70 -15.89 1.18
C PHE A 235 6.06 -15.25 -0.05
N TYR A 236 6.86 -14.51 -0.82
CA TYR A 236 6.37 -13.80 -1.99
C TYR A 236 7.19 -14.12 -3.20
N PHE A 237 6.52 -14.41 -4.31
CA PHE A 237 7.08 -14.50 -5.63
C PHE A 237 6.48 -13.39 -6.50
N ASN A 238 7.33 -12.52 -7.03
CA ASN A 238 6.89 -11.37 -7.83
C ASN A 238 7.92 -11.04 -8.92
N VAL A 239 7.55 -10.10 -9.78
CA VAL A 239 8.43 -9.50 -10.78
C VAL A 239 8.69 -8.05 -10.37
N ASN A 240 9.91 -7.56 -10.60
CA ASN A 240 10.45 -6.24 -10.21
C ASN A 240 10.62 -6.05 -8.70
N GLU A 241 10.98 -4.83 -8.27
CA GLU A 241 11.20 -4.53 -6.86
C GLU A 241 9.91 -4.22 -6.11
N ALA A 242 9.97 -4.11 -4.78
CA ALA A 242 8.79 -3.90 -3.94
C ALA A 242 8.25 -2.48 -4.06
N PHE A 243 9.15 -1.50 -4.25
CA PHE A 243 8.83 -0.08 -4.44
C PHE A 243 9.95 0.63 -5.19
#